data_d312673514a3004243a82f3441d9e04c
#
_entry.id   d312673514a3004243a82f3441d9e04c
#
_cell.length_a   1.000
_cell.length_b   1.000
_cell.length_c   1.000
_cell.angle_alpha   90.00
_cell.angle_beta   90.00
_cell.angle_gamma   90.00
#
_symmetry.space_group_name_H-M   'P 1'
#
loop_
_entity.id
_entity.type
_entity.pdbx_description
1 polymer ?
#
loop_
_entity_poly.entity_id
_entity_poly.type
_entity_poly.pdbx_seq_one_letter_code
_entity_poly.pdbx_strand_id
1 'polypeptide(L)'
;MDGCTRTEGEKGRWRAGGLSVGCLVGSFVVSGLTEDHPTLTTYFEGEMIGDKYPFQTRRPEWGSSEKNDFQHWSRFPAFRSLIAKAQPTEFNCTNFAQKENIFMRWKEYFLVPDHRVRQITGASFEGFYYICFNQVSGTVDGIYFHAKSEKYQKLQLKHVPERTFACVEFR
;
A
#
# COMPACT_ATOMS: atom_id res chain seq x y z
N MET A 1 -22.92 1.36 13.14
CA MET A 1 -21.82 0.37 13.07
C MET A 1 -21.59 -0.03 11.63
N ASP A 2 -21.32 0.92 10.77
CA ASP A 2 -21.19 0.60 9.35
C ASP A 2 -19.80 1.00 8.91
N GLY A 3 -18.94 -0.03 8.81
CA GLY A 3 -17.64 0.11 8.20
C GLY A 3 -17.85 0.46 6.73
N CYS A 4 -17.47 1.66 6.34
CA CYS A 4 -17.38 2.04 4.94
C CYS A 4 -16.32 1.15 4.30
N THR A 5 -16.76 0.01 3.79
CA THR A 5 -16.01 -0.78 2.84
C THR A 5 -16.02 0.00 1.54
N ARG A 6 -14.87 0.46 1.08
CA ARG A 6 -14.66 0.78 -0.33
C ARG A 6 -14.78 -0.52 -1.10
N THR A 7 -15.99 -0.94 -1.36
CA THR A 7 -16.34 -2.15 -2.09
C THR A 7 -17.01 -1.76 -3.39
N GLU A 8 -16.61 -2.43 -4.45
CA GLU A 8 -17.31 -2.56 -5.74
C GLU A 8 -17.55 -1.27 -6.51
N GLY A 9 -16.55 -0.83 -7.25
CA GLY A 9 -16.63 0.24 -8.24
C GLY A 9 -15.34 0.97 -8.51
N GLU A 10 -14.43 1.03 -7.56
CA GLU A 10 -13.15 1.70 -7.73
C GLU A 10 -12.18 0.81 -8.50
N LYS A 11 -12.10 0.99 -9.80
CA LYS A 11 -11.02 0.40 -10.63
C LYS A 11 -9.73 1.16 -10.35
N GLY A 12 -8.96 0.67 -9.37
CA GLY A 12 -7.61 1.14 -9.15
C GLY A 12 -6.66 0.50 -10.16
N ARG A 13 -5.85 1.30 -10.83
CA ARG A 13 -4.73 0.84 -11.66
C ARG A 13 -3.44 1.36 -11.05
N TRP A 14 -2.49 0.48 -10.84
CA TRP A 14 -1.16 0.86 -10.39
C TRP A 14 -0.11 0.48 -11.44
N ARG A 15 0.95 1.27 -11.52
CA ARG A 15 2.13 1.00 -12.35
C ARG A 15 3.36 1.09 -11.45
N ALA A 16 4.16 0.04 -11.45
CA ALA A 16 5.46 0.07 -10.81
C ALA A 16 6.47 0.67 -11.79
N GLY A 17 7.16 1.73 -11.36
CA GLY A 17 8.14 2.44 -12.17
C GLY A 17 9.59 2.02 -11.95
N GLY A 18 9.90 1.22 -10.96
CA GLY A 18 11.26 0.73 -10.69
C GLY A 18 11.35 -0.03 -9.39
N LEU A 19 12.07 -1.13 -9.40
CA LEU A 19 12.46 -1.92 -8.24
C LEU A 19 13.94 -1.61 -7.93
N SER A 20 14.18 -0.72 -6.99
CA SER A 20 15.46 -0.67 -6.29
C SER A 20 15.35 -1.57 -5.05
N VAL A 21 16.48 -2.09 -4.57
CA VAL A 21 16.50 -3.02 -3.44
C VAL A 21 15.70 -2.46 -2.25
N GLY A 22 14.49 -2.98 -2.05
CA GLY A 22 13.60 -2.62 -0.94
C GLY A 22 12.65 -1.43 -1.15
N CYS A 23 12.67 -0.74 -2.30
CA CYS A 23 11.77 0.39 -2.57
C CYS A 23 11.00 0.18 -3.88
N LEU A 24 9.71 0.44 -3.85
CA LEU A 24 8.80 0.43 -4.99
C LEU A 24 8.31 1.86 -5.23
N VAL A 25 8.40 2.32 -6.47
CA VAL A 25 7.89 3.63 -6.89
C VAL A 25 6.84 3.44 -7.97
N GLY A 26 5.76 4.18 -7.90
CA GLY A 26 4.72 4.02 -8.90
C GLY A 26 3.65 5.12 -8.87
N SER A 27 2.67 4.96 -9.74
CA SER A 27 1.46 5.76 -9.72
C SER A 27 0.24 4.89 -9.43
N PHE A 28 -0.68 5.43 -8.66
CA PHE A 28 -1.94 4.81 -8.32
C PHE A 28 -3.08 5.66 -8.86
N VAL A 29 -3.95 5.05 -9.65
CA VAL A 29 -5.12 5.71 -10.24
C VAL A 29 -6.37 5.20 -9.55
N VAL A 30 -7.14 6.10 -8.99
CA VAL A 30 -8.44 5.80 -8.38
C VAL A 30 -9.53 6.48 -9.20
N SER A 31 -10.59 5.74 -9.50
CA SER A 31 -11.75 6.26 -10.23
C SER A 31 -12.99 6.21 -9.36
N GLY A 32 -13.85 7.25 -9.47
CA GLY A 32 -15.12 7.30 -8.75
C GLY A 32 -15.00 7.72 -7.27
N LEU A 33 -13.89 8.32 -6.87
CA LEU A 33 -13.65 8.70 -5.47
C LEU A 33 -14.50 9.89 -5.03
N THR A 34 -14.62 10.90 -5.88
CA THR A 34 -15.46 12.09 -5.67
C THR A 34 -16.12 12.54 -6.96
N GLU A 35 -17.26 13.27 -6.87
CA GLU A 35 -17.95 13.80 -8.04
C GLU A 35 -17.08 14.82 -8.80
N ASP A 36 -16.37 15.68 -8.05
CA ASP A 36 -15.50 16.73 -8.61
C ASP A 36 -14.22 16.18 -9.26
N HIS A 37 -13.79 14.99 -8.79
CA HIS A 37 -12.58 14.32 -9.26
C HIS A 37 -12.91 12.87 -9.63
N PRO A 38 -13.46 12.61 -10.81
CA PRO A 38 -13.87 11.25 -11.21
C PRO A 38 -12.68 10.31 -11.38
N THR A 39 -11.49 10.84 -11.59
CA THR A 39 -10.24 10.08 -11.64
C THR A 39 -9.13 10.86 -10.97
N LEU A 40 -8.46 10.21 -10.02
CA LEU A 40 -7.29 10.75 -9.33
C LEU A 40 -6.08 9.86 -9.61
N THR A 41 -4.97 10.49 -9.89
CA THR A 41 -3.68 9.79 -10.00
C THR A 41 -2.75 10.34 -8.93
N THR A 42 -2.18 9.45 -8.13
CA THR A 42 -1.19 9.79 -7.11
C THR A 42 0.17 9.17 -7.42
N TYR A 43 1.22 9.88 -7.07
CA TYR A 43 2.56 9.31 -6.97
C TYR A 43 2.72 8.69 -5.59
N PHE A 44 3.21 7.46 -5.52
CA PHE A 44 3.49 6.78 -4.26
C PHE A 44 4.89 6.16 -4.23
N GLU A 45 5.39 6.01 -3.01
CA GLU A 45 6.57 5.23 -2.71
C GLU A 45 6.19 4.07 -1.80
N GLY A 46 6.75 2.89 -2.06
CA GLY A 46 6.52 1.68 -1.29
C GLY A 46 7.79 1.20 -0.59
N GLU A 47 7.70 0.98 0.72
CA GLU A 47 8.71 0.27 1.49
C GLU A 47 8.37 -1.21 1.48
N MET A 48 9.23 -2.06 0.90
CA MET A 48 9.08 -3.51 0.97
C MET A 48 9.63 -4.03 2.29
N ILE A 49 8.80 -4.73 3.05
CA ILE A 49 9.17 -5.31 4.34
C ILE A 49 10.15 -6.47 4.10
N GLY A 50 11.35 -6.32 4.63
CA GLY A 50 12.45 -7.26 4.43
C GLY A 50 13.67 -6.84 5.22
N ASP A 51 14.84 -7.03 4.63
CA ASP A 51 16.12 -6.73 5.32
C ASP A 51 16.28 -5.23 5.60
N LYS A 52 15.74 -4.38 4.74
CA LYS A 52 15.87 -2.91 4.85
C LYS A 52 14.78 -2.28 5.72
N TYR A 53 13.54 -2.72 5.56
CA TYR A 53 12.39 -2.15 6.25
C TYR A 53 11.70 -3.21 7.12
N PRO A 54 11.68 -3.03 8.45
CA PRO A 54 10.98 -3.94 9.35
C PRO A 54 9.47 -3.72 9.31
N PHE A 55 8.70 -4.61 9.95
CA PHE A 55 7.26 -4.43 10.14
C PHE A 55 6.91 -3.19 10.97
N GLN A 56 7.78 -2.76 11.86
CA GLN A 56 7.61 -1.51 12.60
C GLN A 56 7.88 -0.31 11.70
N THR A 57 6.95 0.64 11.69
CA THR A 57 7.09 1.90 10.96
C THR A 57 8.14 2.77 11.63
N ARG A 58 9.25 3.04 10.92
CA ARG A 58 10.35 3.89 11.42
C ARG A 58 10.28 5.33 10.87
N ARG A 59 9.08 5.77 10.51
CA ARG A 59 8.79 7.11 9.97
C ARG A 59 7.86 7.83 10.93
N PRO A 60 8.40 8.63 11.90
CA PRO A 60 7.56 9.33 12.88
C PRO A 60 6.51 10.24 12.22
N GLU A 61 6.86 10.83 11.08
CA GLU A 61 5.98 11.69 10.28
C GLU A 61 4.75 10.98 9.70
N TRP A 62 4.74 9.65 9.66
CA TRP A 62 3.58 8.86 9.23
C TRP A 62 2.58 8.62 10.36
N GLY A 63 2.95 8.96 11.60
CA GLY A 63 2.08 8.95 12.76
C GLY A 63 1.66 7.56 13.26
N SER A 64 2.29 6.49 12.77
CA SER A 64 2.05 5.14 13.27
C SER A 64 2.91 4.83 14.50
N SER A 65 2.44 3.89 15.30
CA SER A 65 3.13 3.31 16.45
C SER A 65 3.22 1.80 16.29
N GLU A 66 4.09 1.13 17.06
CA GLU A 66 4.19 -0.34 17.05
C GLU A 66 2.85 -1.03 17.31
N LYS A 67 2.02 -0.45 18.17
CA LYS A 67 0.66 -0.94 18.44
C LYS A 67 -0.21 -0.86 17.18
N ASN A 68 -0.16 0.27 16.47
CA ASN A 68 -0.91 0.46 15.23
C ASN A 68 -0.39 -0.49 14.14
N ASP A 69 0.92 -0.62 14.01
CA ASP A 69 1.53 -1.55 13.05
C ASP A 69 1.05 -2.97 13.29
N PHE A 70 1.14 -3.44 14.54
CA PHE A 70 0.71 -4.78 14.89
C PHE A 70 -0.78 -5.01 14.64
N GLN A 71 -1.63 -4.06 14.99
CA GLN A 71 -3.08 -4.13 14.77
C GLN A 71 -3.44 -4.21 13.29
N HIS A 72 -2.74 -3.46 12.43
CA HIS A 72 -3.00 -3.46 10.99
C HIS A 72 -2.44 -4.71 10.32
N TRP A 73 -1.18 -5.06 10.59
CA TRP A 73 -0.58 -6.28 10.05
C TRP A 73 -1.36 -7.54 10.44
N SER A 74 -1.85 -7.62 11.68
CA SER A 74 -2.64 -8.77 12.17
C SER A 74 -3.96 -8.97 11.43
N ARG A 75 -4.41 -8.02 10.64
CA ARG A 75 -5.60 -8.17 9.81
C ARG A 75 -5.36 -9.02 8.56
N PHE A 76 -4.11 -9.17 8.15
CA PHE A 76 -3.75 -10.04 7.05
C PHE A 76 -3.55 -11.48 7.54
N PRO A 77 -4.30 -12.47 6.98
CA PRO A 77 -4.14 -13.87 7.35
C PRO A 77 -2.70 -14.37 7.20
N ALA A 78 -2.02 -13.95 6.12
CA ALA A 78 -0.62 -14.29 5.85
C ALA A 78 0.32 -13.82 6.96
N PHE A 79 0.10 -12.62 7.52
CA PHE A 79 0.91 -12.12 8.65
C PHE A 79 0.67 -12.92 9.93
N ARG A 80 -0.58 -13.30 10.21
CA ARG A 80 -0.90 -14.12 11.40
C ARG A 80 -0.16 -15.45 11.40
N SER A 81 0.01 -16.06 10.24
CA SER A 81 0.80 -17.31 10.11
C SER A 81 2.29 -17.10 10.38
N LEU A 82 2.80 -15.90 10.14
CA LEU A 82 4.18 -15.54 10.43
C LEU A 82 4.42 -15.29 11.92
N ILE A 83 3.53 -14.58 12.60
CA ILE A 83 3.64 -14.31 14.05
C ILE A 83 3.69 -15.61 14.85
N ALA A 84 2.91 -16.61 14.46
CA ALA A 84 2.91 -17.90 15.15
C ALA A 84 4.27 -18.62 15.10
N LYS A 85 5.17 -18.20 14.21
CA LYS A 85 6.49 -18.82 13.99
C LYS A 85 7.66 -17.98 14.51
N ALA A 86 7.45 -16.72 14.90
CA ALA A 86 8.53 -15.80 15.25
C ALA A 86 8.18 -14.90 16.44
N GLN A 87 9.17 -14.64 17.31
CA GLN A 87 9.06 -13.66 18.39
C GLN A 87 9.03 -12.22 17.84
N PRO A 88 8.27 -11.29 18.46
CA PRO A 88 7.89 -10.01 17.83
C PRO A 88 8.98 -8.94 17.72
N THR A 89 10.12 -9.07 18.37
CA THR A 89 11.04 -7.94 18.62
C THR A 89 11.97 -7.56 17.48
N GLU A 90 12.22 -8.45 16.52
CA GLU A 90 13.08 -8.16 15.36
C GLU A 90 12.68 -9.00 14.14
N PHE A 91 11.40 -8.93 13.79
CA PHE A 91 10.91 -9.72 12.69
C PHE A 91 11.32 -9.11 11.33
N ASN A 92 12.45 -9.58 10.81
CA ASN A 92 12.88 -9.30 9.45
C ASN A 92 12.42 -10.42 8.51
N CYS A 93 11.77 -10.05 7.44
CA CYS A 93 11.33 -10.98 6.41
C CYS A 93 12.46 -11.19 5.40
N THR A 94 13.42 -12.06 5.74
CA THR A 94 14.51 -12.41 4.81
C THR A 94 13.97 -13.14 3.58
N ASN A 95 14.59 -12.93 2.41
CA ASN A 95 14.18 -13.55 1.13
C ASN A 95 12.71 -13.29 0.77
N PHE A 96 12.21 -12.08 1.06
CA PHE A 96 10.81 -11.71 0.84
C PHE A 96 10.37 -11.92 -0.63
N ALA A 97 11.26 -11.68 -1.59
CA ALA A 97 10.97 -11.80 -3.02
C ALA A 97 10.60 -13.25 -3.45
N GLN A 98 10.99 -14.24 -2.67
CA GLN A 98 10.70 -15.67 -2.93
C GLN A 98 9.46 -16.17 -2.16
N LYS A 99 8.83 -15.31 -1.35
CA LYS A 99 7.64 -15.70 -0.56
C LYS A 99 6.37 -15.47 -1.35
N GLU A 100 5.38 -16.31 -1.13
CA GLU A 100 4.06 -16.14 -1.74
C GLU A 100 3.46 -14.77 -1.46
N ASN A 101 3.63 -14.27 -0.22
CA ASN A 101 3.10 -12.99 0.21
C ASN A 101 4.22 -12.00 0.49
N ILE A 102 4.18 -10.85 -0.17
CA ILE A 102 5.08 -9.73 0.04
C ILE A 102 4.32 -8.65 0.81
N PHE A 103 4.92 -8.19 1.90
CA PHE A 103 4.37 -7.10 2.71
C PHE A 103 5.03 -5.78 2.34
N MET A 104 4.23 -4.71 2.26
CA MET A 104 4.72 -3.38 1.89
C MET A 104 3.97 -2.30 2.67
N ARG A 105 4.56 -1.11 2.77
CA ARG A 105 3.85 0.12 3.10
C ARG A 105 3.89 1.03 1.89
N TRP A 106 2.73 1.54 1.45
CA TRP A 106 2.63 2.49 0.34
C TRP A 106 2.22 3.86 0.87
N LYS A 107 3.05 4.86 0.62
CA LYS A 107 2.79 6.24 0.96
C LYS A 107 2.56 7.06 -0.29
N GLU A 108 1.37 7.66 -0.41
CA GLU A 108 1.07 8.64 -1.44
C GLU A 108 1.64 9.99 -1.04
N TYR A 109 2.27 10.70 -1.97
CA TYR A 109 2.95 11.96 -1.69
C TYR A 109 2.28 13.15 -2.36
N PHE A 110 1.84 13.01 -3.61
CA PHE A 110 1.24 14.10 -4.37
C PHE A 110 0.38 13.59 -5.52
N LEU A 111 -0.47 14.49 -6.02
CA LEU A 111 -1.28 14.24 -7.19
C LEU A 111 -0.52 14.49 -8.49
N VAL A 112 -0.84 13.71 -9.51
CA VAL A 112 -0.30 13.85 -10.86
C VAL A 112 -1.44 14.27 -11.79
N PRO A 113 -1.27 15.29 -12.62
CA PRO A 113 -0.04 16.06 -12.89
C PRO A 113 0.21 17.22 -11.92
N ASP A 114 -0.78 17.67 -11.15
CA ASP A 114 -0.62 18.86 -10.30
C ASP A 114 -0.23 18.49 -8.85
N HIS A 115 1.07 18.49 -8.59
CA HIS A 115 1.66 18.21 -7.28
C HIS A 115 1.39 19.29 -6.21
N ARG A 116 0.84 20.44 -6.59
CA ARG A 116 0.54 21.55 -5.66
C ARG A 116 -0.77 21.35 -4.93
N VAL A 117 -1.65 20.52 -5.46
CA VAL A 117 -2.90 20.16 -4.80
C VAL A 117 -2.60 19.34 -3.56
N ARG A 118 -2.92 19.89 -2.38
CA ARG A 118 -2.64 19.26 -1.09
C ARG A 118 -3.87 18.67 -0.41
N GLN A 119 -5.04 19.14 -0.78
CA GLN A 119 -6.31 18.71 -0.19
C GLN A 119 -7.35 18.46 -1.28
N ILE A 120 -8.12 17.41 -1.09
CA ILE A 120 -9.25 17.05 -1.94
C ILE A 120 -10.44 16.82 -1.03
N THR A 121 -11.58 17.39 -1.38
CA THR A 121 -12.82 17.15 -0.64
C THR A 121 -13.20 15.67 -0.75
N GLY A 122 -13.37 15.02 0.39
CA GLY A 122 -13.78 13.62 0.47
C GLY A 122 -12.66 12.58 0.32
N ALA A 123 -11.40 13.00 0.07
CA ALA A 123 -10.26 12.09 -0.01
C ALA A 123 -9.04 12.64 0.73
N SER A 124 -8.21 11.76 1.26
CA SER A 124 -6.95 12.11 1.90
C SER A 124 -5.85 11.15 1.47
N PHE A 125 -4.68 11.71 1.18
CA PHE A 125 -3.42 10.99 0.94
C PHE A 125 -2.37 11.28 2.02
N GLU A 126 -2.80 11.85 3.15
CA GLU A 126 -1.91 12.12 4.30
C GLU A 126 -1.45 10.84 4.99
N GLY A 127 -2.27 9.80 5.00
CA GLY A 127 -1.96 8.49 5.56
C GLY A 127 -1.08 7.63 4.65
N PHE A 128 -1.03 6.34 4.95
CA PHE A 128 -0.36 5.34 4.12
C PHE A 128 -1.12 4.02 4.16
N TYR A 129 -0.74 3.08 3.29
CA TYR A 129 -1.37 1.76 3.23
C TYR A 129 -0.42 0.69 3.76
N TYR A 130 -0.93 -0.17 4.61
CA TYR A 130 -0.36 -1.50 4.86
C TYR A 130 -0.82 -2.41 3.72
N ILE A 131 0.11 -3.08 3.06
CA ILE A 131 -0.14 -3.87 1.85
C ILE A 131 0.34 -5.30 2.05
N CYS A 132 -0.48 -6.24 1.60
CA CYS A 132 -0.12 -7.63 1.40
C CYS A 132 -0.35 -8.00 -0.06
N PHE A 133 0.72 -8.25 -0.79
CA PHE A 133 0.68 -8.70 -2.18
C PHE A 133 0.89 -10.21 -2.25
N ASN A 134 -0.08 -10.93 -2.80
CA ASN A 134 0.06 -12.35 -3.10
C ASN A 134 0.56 -12.51 -4.53
N GLN A 135 1.78 -13.03 -4.68
CA GLN A 135 2.43 -13.19 -5.98
C GLN A 135 1.78 -14.28 -6.84
N VAL A 136 1.19 -15.28 -6.24
CA VAL A 136 0.58 -16.42 -6.94
C VAL A 136 -0.76 -16.02 -7.56
N SER A 137 -1.61 -15.34 -6.80
CA SER A 137 -2.92 -14.89 -7.27
C SER A 137 -2.89 -13.55 -8.00
N GLY A 138 -1.79 -12.78 -7.87
CA GLY A 138 -1.69 -11.42 -8.38
C GLY A 138 -2.62 -10.43 -7.67
N THR A 139 -3.00 -10.71 -6.42
CA THR A 139 -3.89 -9.86 -5.64
C THR A 139 -3.11 -8.99 -4.65
N VAL A 140 -3.57 -7.77 -4.50
CA VAL A 140 -3.08 -6.81 -3.50
C VAL A 140 -4.21 -6.51 -2.52
N ASP A 141 -4.02 -6.84 -1.27
CA ASP A 141 -4.89 -6.43 -0.19
C ASP A 141 -4.23 -5.30 0.58
N GLY A 142 -4.96 -4.21 0.81
CA GLY A 142 -4.46 -3.03 1.49
C GLY A 142 -5.38 -2.57 2.61
N ILE A 143 -4.80 -1.92 3.62
CA ILE A 143 -5.52 -1.27 4.71
C ILE A 143 -4.94 0.12 4.87
N TYR A 144 -5.79 1.14 4.66
CA TYR A 144 -5.39 2.53 4.85
C TYR A 144 -5.28 2.87 6.34
N PHE A 145 -4.21 3.53 6.68
CA PHE A 145 -3.97 4.09 8.01
C PHE A 145 -3.86 5.61 7.95
N HIS A 146 -4.55 6.27 8.85
CA HIS A 146 -4.41 7.69 9.09
C HIS A 146 -4.44 7.95 10.60
N ALA A 147 -3.47 8.70 11.13
CA ALA A 147 -3.30 8.89 12.57
C ALA A 147 -4.50 9.53 13.28
N LYS A 148 -5.33 10.28 12.55
CA LYS A 148 -6.54 10.96 13.07
C LYS A 148 -7.83 10.18 12.78
N SER A 149 -7.76 8.97 12.24
CA SER A 149 -8.94 8.18 11.88
C SER A 149 -8.88 6.79 12.48
N GLU A 150 -9.94 6.38 13.15
CA GLU A 150 -10.09 5.01 13.67
C GLU A 150 -10.70 4.05 12.62
N LYS A 151 -11.10 4.57 11.46
CA LYS A 151 -11.74 3.77 10.42
C LYS A 151 -10.72 2.96 9.63
N TYR A 152 -10.99 1.66 9.49
CA TYR A 152 -10.21 0.78 8.63
C TYR A 152 -10.80 0.80 7.21
N GLN A 153 -10.16 1.50 6.32
CA GLN A 153 -10.52 1.46 4.90
C GLN A 153 -9.72 0.35 4.22
N LYS A 154 -10.40 -0.53 3.50
CA LYS A 154 -9.77 -1.63 2.78
C LYS A 154 -9.61 -1.27 1.30
N LEU A 155 -8.49 -1.67 0.75
CA LEU A 155 -8.18 -1.63 -0.67
C LEU A 155 -7.98 -3.07 -1.13
N GLN A 156 -8.60 -3.44 -2.25
CA GLN A 156 -8.29 -4.69 -2.91
C GLN A 156 -8.07 -4.46 -4.40
N LEU A 157 -6.92 -4.89 -4.89
CA LEU A 157 -6.57 -4.79 -6.30
C LEU A 157 -6.26 -6.20 -6.83
N LYS A 158 -6.68 -6.46 -8.04
CA LYS A 158 -6.36 -7.68 -8.77
C LYS A 158 -5.62 -7.34 -10.05
N HIS A 159 -4.58 -8.11 -10.33
CA HIS A 159 -3.87 -7.98 -11.58
C HIS A 159 -4.83 -8.29 -12.75
N VAL A 160 -4.96 -7.32 -13.66
CA VAL A 160 -5.66 -7.53 -14.93
C VAL A 160 -4.59 -7.77 -15.98
N PRO A 161 -4.56 -8.97 -16.60
CA PRO A 161 -3.63 -9.23 -17.68
C PRO A 161 -3.97 -8.34 -18.87
N GLU A 162 -3.33 -7.22 -18.93
CA GLU A 162 -3.39 -6.31 -20.08
C GLU A 162 -2.02 -6.21 -20.74
N ARG A 163 -2.08 -5.97 -22.05
CA ARG A 163 -0.99 -5.75 -22.98
C ARG A 163 0.26 -5.17 -22.33
N THR A 164 1.34 -5.91 -22.40
CA THR A 164 2.66 -5.47 -21.99
C THR A 164 3.03 -4.19 -22.72
N PHE A 165 3.19 -3.09 -21.97
CA PHE A 165 3.87 -1.92 -22.52
C PHE A 165 5.38 -2.20 -22.48
N ALA A 166 6.08 -1.96 -23.58
CA ALA A 166 7.52 -2.03 -23.61
C ALA A 166 8.10 -1.08 -22.56
N CYS A 167 8.89 -1.59 -21.65
CA CYS A 167 9.69 -0.77 -20.74
C CYS A 167 10.95 -0.36 -21.50
N VAL A 168 11.13 0.93 -21.74
CA VAL A 168 12.37 1.49 -22.28
C VAL A 168 13.23 1.93 -21.12
N GLU A 169 14.34 1.24 -20.88
CA GLU A 169 15.38 1.65 -19.94
C GLU A 169 16.39 2.51 -20.69
N PHE A 170 16.51 3.77 -20.28
CA PHE A 170 17.63 4.63 -20.73
C PHE A 170 18.81 4.38 -19.80
N ARG A 171 19.92 3.91 -20.34
CA ARG A 171 21.21 3.81 -19.67
C ARG A 171 22.02 5.07 -19.88
#